data_967e2a4e159b55ba1b27f8c85213fd16
#
_entry.id   967e2a4e159b55ba1b27f8c85213fd16
#
_cell.length_a   1.000
_cell.length_b   1.000
_cell.length_c   1.000
_cell.angle_alpha   90.00
_cell.angle_beta   90.00
_cell.angle_gamma   90.00
#
_symmetry.space_group_name_H-M   'P 1'
#
loop_
_entity.id
_entity.type
_entity.pdbx_description
1 polymer ?
#
loop_
_entity_poly.entity_id
_entity_poly.type
_entity_poly.pdbx_seq_one_letter_code
_entity_poly.pdbx_strand_id
1 'polypeptide(L)'
;MPTAILTGQPVPGSSIEGDLRSLGFDVRTAADATEAETLLAAVPGDRRVAVVDARFVGHLHALRLGLTDPRFPLAAVPGAVTAQPAGRQALTRAVARENSASGGTTLLDSLADRIVTALDADGSEVHRPELGSLVATVPADPQARNEARQAVAAVDDEAVRLRSAVKSRDGFFTTHFISPYSRYLARWCARRGLTPNQVTTASLLTAIIAAGCAATGTRAGFVAAGVLLIASFVLDCTDGQLARYSLQYSTLGAWLDATFDRAKEYAYYAGLALGAAKGGDDVWALALGAMILQTCRHVVDFSFNEANHDATANTSPTAALSDKLDSVGWTVWVRRMIVLPIGERWAMIAVLTAVTTPRITFYVLLVGCAFAATYTTAGRVLRSLTRKARRTDRAAQALADLADSGPLARPLARVLPGTSRIPAFFWALAGTAVLLLAAWFEGPGWPLVLCAAVYVLLSSEAVARPLKGTLDWLIPPFFRAAEYCTVLILAAEAEVNGALPAAFGLVAAVAYHHYDTVYRIRGNAGAPPAWLVRATGGHEGRTLLVTVLAAALTASQFTVALTALAVAVALLVLVESIRFWVSAGAPAVHDEGEPA
;
A
#
# COMPACT_ATOMS: atom_id res chain seq x y z
N MET A 1 -4.49 15.25 -26.71
CA MET A 1 -5.22 15.90 -25.60
C MET A 1 -6.54 15.15 -25.40
N PRO A 2 -7.08 15.06 -24.20
CA PRO A 2 -8.43 14.55 -23.98
C PRO A 2 -9.45 15.49 -24.65
N THR A 3 -10.59 14.95 -25.07
CA THR A 3 -11.63 15.73 -25.77
C THR A 3 -12.91 15.73 -24.95
N ALA A 4 -13.55 16.89 -24.79
CA ALA A 4 -14.90 17.02 -24.22
C ALA A 4 -15.90 17.41 -25.32
N ILE A 5 -16.96 16.63 -25.46
CA ILE A 5 -18.06 16.89 -26.36
C ILE A 5 -19.16 17.57 -25.54
N LEU A 6 -19.39 18.85 -25.81
CA LEU A 6 -20.40 19.65 -25.15
C LEU A 6 -21.70 19.50 -25.92
N THR A 7 -22.72 18.88 -25.31
CA THR A 7 -23.98 18.56 -25.99
C THR A 7 -25.04 19.62 -25.75
N GLY A 8 -25.69 20.06 -26.83
CA GLY A 8 -26.68 21.14 -26.83
C GLY A 8 -26.04 22.53 -27.00
N GLN A 9 -26.91 23.57 -27.02
CA GLN A 9 -26.41 24.94 -27.17
C GLN A 9 -25.90 25.51 -25.85
N PRO A 10 -24.69 26.10 -25.81
CA PRO A 10 -24.17 26.76 -24.63
C PRO A 10 -25.09 27.88 -24.18
N VAL A 11 -25.43 27.89 -22.89
CA VAL A 11 -26.27 28.98 -22.34
C VAL A 11 -25.42 30.25 -22.18
N PRO A 12 -25.89 31.41 -22.62
CA PRO A 12 -25.18 32.68 -22.48
C PRO A 12 -24.67 32.89 -21.04
N GLY A 13 -23.38 33.24 -20.89
CA GLY A 13 -22.75 33.43 -19.58
C GLY A 13 -22.45 32.13 -18.80
N SER A 14 -22.43 30.98 -19.47
CA SER A 14 -21.94 29.73 -18.88
C SER A 14 -20.42 29.69 -18.89
N SER A 15 -19.82 29.21 -17.77
CA SER A 15 -18.35 28.99 -17.64
C SER A 15 -17.91 27.62 -18.15
N ILE A 16 -18.83 26.72 -18.47
CA ILE A 16 -18.55 25.29 -18.68
C ILE A 16 -17.44 25.02 -19.70
N GLU A 17 -17.42 25.77 -20.81
CA GLU A 17 -16.40 25.63 -21.82
C GLU A 17 -15.01 26.04 -21.31
N GLY A 18 -14.93 27.14 -20.57
CA GLY A 18 -13.71 27.60 -19.90
C GLY A 18 -13.25 26.62 -18.81
N ASP A 19 -14.19 26.08 -18.05
CA ASP A 19 -13.92 25.10 -17.00
C ASP A 19 -13.34 23.81 -17.60
N LEU A 20 -13.93 23.27 -18.67
CA LEU A 20 -13.42 22.09 -19.37
C LEU A 20 -12.02 22.32 -19.98
N ARG A 21 -11.78 23.49 -20.58
CA ARG A 21 -10.45 23.84 -21.06
C ARG A 21 -9.43 23.97 -19.93
N SER A 22 -9.83 24.52 -18.79
CA SER A 22 -8.95 24.59 -17.60
C SER A 22 -8.59 23.21 -17.03
N LEU A 23 -9.43 22.20 -17.27
CA LEU A 23 -9.17 20.79 -16.96
C LEU A 23 -8.36 20.07 -18.03
N GLY A 24 -7.94 20.77 -19.11
CA GLY A 24 -7.08 20.26 -20.16
C GLY A 24 -7.80 19.56 -21.31
N PHE A 25 -9.12 19.74 -21.45
CA PHE A 25 -9.89 19.18 -22.57
C PHE A 25 -9.89 20.09 -23.80
N ASP A 26 -9.79 19.47 -24.98
CA ASP A 26 -10.19 20.08 -26.25
C ASP A 26 -11.72 20.02 -26.31
N VAL A 27 -12.39 21.19 -26.37
CA VAL A 27 -13.85 21.27 -26.28
C VAL A 27 -14.44 21.40 -27.69
N ARG A 28 -15.35 20.46 -28.01
CA ARG A 28 -16.13 20.44 -29.25
C ARG A 28 -17.61 20.45 -28.89
N THR A 29 -18.40 21.20 -29.64
CA THR A 29 -19.85 21.26 -29.43
C THR A 29 -20.57 20.33 -30.39
N ALA A 30 -21.62 19.67 -29.92
CA ALA A 30 -22.54 18.86 -30.69
C ALA A 30 -23.98 19.35 -30.45
N ALA A 31 -24.70 19.66 -31.50
CA ALA A 31 -26.07 20.12 -31.40
C ALA A 31 -27.05 19.03 -30.95
N ASP A 32 -26.79 17.79 -31.34
CA ASP A 32 -27.61 16.61 -31.07
C ASP A 32 -26.78 15.34 -30.84
N ALA A 33 -27.48 14.22 -30.61
CA ALA A 33 -26.85 12.92 -30.36
C ALA A 33 -26.08 12.37 -31.57
N THR A 34 -26.53 12.69 -32.80
CA THR A 34 -25.92 12.23 -34.06
C THR A 34 -24.58 12.92 -34.26
N GLU A 35 -24.51 14.22 -34.03
CA GLU A 35 -23.27 14.98 -34.09
C GLU A 35 -22.32 14.55 -32.98
N ALA A 36 -22.83 14.30 -31.77
CA ALA A 36 -22.04 13.79 -30.65
C ALA A 36 -21.41 12.41 -30.97
N GLU A 37 -22.15 11.50 -31.61
CA GLU A 37 -21.62 10.21 -32.07
C GLU A 37 -20.54 10.38 -33.14
N THR A 38 -20.76 11.29 -34.10
CA THR A 38 -19.78 11.60 -35.16
C THR A 38 -18.50 12.16 -34.57
N LEU A 39 -18.60 13.12 -33.67
CA LEU A 39 -17.44 13.69 -32.98
C LEU A 39 -16.73 12.66 -32.10
N LEU A 40 -17.48 11.79 -31.41
CA LEU A 40 -16.93 10.70 -30.64
C LEU A 40 -16.12 9.74 -31.52
N ALA A 41 -16.64 9.36 -32.70
CA ALA A 41 -15.94 8.48 -33.65
C ALA A 41 -14.65 9.11 -34.19
N ALA A 42 -14.60 10.43 -34.31
CA ALA A 42 -13.44 11.17 -34.83
C ALA A 42 -12.30 11.29 -33.79
N VAL A 43 -12.54 11.04 -32.50
CA VAL A 43 -11.49 11.10 -31.47
C VAL A 43 -10.71 9.79 -31.45
N PRO A 44 -9.36 9.79 -31.47
CA PRO A 44 -8.55 8.59 -31.38
C PRO A 44 -8.88 7.73 -30.15
N GLY A 45 -8.91 6.40 -30.35
CA GLY A 45 -9.33 5.44 -29.32
C GLY A 45 -8.44 5.39 -28.07
N ASP A 46 -7.20 5.86 -28.19
CA ASP A 46 -6.21 5.98 -27.10
C ASP A 46 -6.40 7.25 -26.25
N ARG A 47 -7.40 8.06 -26.55
CA ARG A 47 -7.68 9.32 -25.86
C ARG A 47 -8.92 9.23 -24.97
N ARG A 48 -8.83 9.90 -23.81
CA ARG A 48 -9.99 10.12 -22.94
C ARG A 48 -11.00 11.02 -23.64
N VAL A 49 -12.30 10.70 -23.48
CA VAL A 49 -13.40 11.52 -23.97
C VAL A 49 -14.40 11.74 -22.85
N ALA A 50 -14.94 12.95 -22.80
CA ALA A 50 -16.06 13.30 -21.95
C ALA A 50 -17.24 13.77 -22.81
N VAL A 51 -18.48 13.48 -22.35
CA VAL A 51 -19.73 14.04 -22.88
C VAL A 51 -20.34 14.86 -21.75
N VAL A 52 -20.61 16.14 -22.02
CA VAL A 52 -21.05 17.10 -20.99
C VAL A 52 -22.23 17.89 -21.53
N ASP A 53 -23.26 18.08 -20.71
CA ASP A 53 -24.40 18.92 -21.06
C ASP A 53 -24.04 20.42 -21.02
N ALA A 54 -24.34 21.15 -22.06
CA ALA A 54 -24.05 22.59 -22.15
C ALA A 54 -24.78 23.45 -21.09
N ARG A 55 -25.86 22.92 -20.50
CA ARG A 55 -26.63 23.56 -19.41
C ARG A 55 -26.03 23.30 -18.03
N PHE A 56 -25.00 22.49 -17.93
CA PHE A 56 -24.37 22.12 -16.65
C PHE A 56 -24.09 23.36 -15.78
N VAL A 57 -24.41 23.25 -14.50
CA VAL A 57 -24.05 24.21 -13.46
C VAL A 57 -23.47 23.43 -12.29
N GLY A 58 -22.23 23.75 -11.90
CA GLY A 58 -21.58 23.06 -10.80
C GLY A 58 -20.18 23.60 -10.53
N HIS A 59 -19.54 23.02 -9.53
CA HIS A 59 -18.17 23.37 -9.17
C HIS A 59 -17.16 22.75 -10.13
N LEU A 60 -16.08 23.47 -10.41
CA LEU A 60 -14.96 22.97 -11.20
C LEU A 60 -14.38 21.67 -10.60
N HIS A 61 -14.34 21.58 -9.27
CA HIS A 61 -13.84 20.38 -8.59
C HIS A 61 -14.77 19.16 -8.79
N ALA A 62 -16.08 19.34 -8.88
CA ALA A 62 -17.01 18.25 -9.22
C ALA A 62 -16.73 17.69 -10.63
N LEU A 63 -16.55 18.58 -11.64
CA LEU A 63 -16.12 18.17 -12.98
C LEU A 63 -14.75 17.47 -12.97
N ARG A 64 -13.81 17.97 -12.18
CA ARG A 64 -12.49 17.34 -12.04
C ARG A 64 -12.62 15.91 -11.52
N LEU A 65 -13.37 15.68 -10.44
CA LEU A 65 -13.60 14.35 -9.86
C LEU A 65 -14.26 13.40 -10.87
N GLY A 66 -15.28 13.89 -11.58
CA GLY A 66 -16.02 13.06 -12.54
C GLY A 66 -15.31 12.82 -13.87
N LEU A 67 -14.44 13.74 -14.32
CA LEU A 67 -13.91 13.68 -15.68
C LEU A 67 -12.42 13.41 -15.79
N THR A 68 -11.63 13.62 -14.73
CA THR A 68 -10.17 13.57 -14.85
C THR A 68 -9.49 12.46 -14.03
N ASP A 69 -10.20 11.78 -13.13
CA ASP A 69 -9.62 10.71 -12.32
C ASP A 69 -9.10 9.56 -13.22
N PRO A 70 -7.80 9.23 -13.16
CA PRO A 70 -7.21 8.21 -14.02
C PRO A 70 -7.49 6.77 -13.55
N ARG A 71 -8.05 6.56 -12.37
CA ARG A 71 -8.27 5.23 -11.79
C ARG A 71 -9.45 4.49 -12.42
N PHE A 72 -10.45 5.23 -12.92
CA PHE A 72 -11.71 4.65 -13.38
C PHE A 72 -11.85 4.70 -14.89
N PRO A 73 -12.09 3.54 -15.54
CA PRO A 73 -12.33 3.48 -16.99
C PRO A 73 -13.55 4.30 -17.45
N LEU A 74 -14.61 4.31 -16.61
CA LEU A 74 -15.83 5.08 -16.80
C LEU A 74 -16.14 5.82 -15.51
N ALA A 75 -16.47 7.11 -15.61
CA ALA A 75 -16.90 7.89 -14.46
C ALA A 75 -17.94 8.93 -14.87
N ALA A 76 -18.82 9.31 -13.94
CA ALA A 76 -19.89 10.26 -14.20
C ALA A 76 -20.20 11.12 -12.99
N VAL A 77 -20.64 12.35 -13.27
CA VAL A 77 -21.36 13.22 -12.35
C VAL A 77 -22.65 13.68 -13.05
N PRO A 78 -23.69 14.16 -12.35
CA PRO A 78 -24.89 14.65 -12.99
C PRO A 78 -24.58 15.61 -14.15
N GLY A 79 -25.06 15.29 -15.34
CA GLY A 79 -24.82 16.07 -16.56
C GLY A 79 -23.47 15.89 -17.25
N ALA A 80 -22.61 14.99 -16.77
CA ALA A 80 -21.32 14.73 -17.40
C ALA A 80 -20.85 13.30 -17.21
N VAL A 81 -20.31 12.69 -18.27
CA VAL A 81 -19.75 11.32 -18.26
C VAL A 81 -18.42 11.29 -19.02
N THR A 82 -17.48 10.49 -18.56
CA THR A 82 -16.18 10.32 -19.22
C THR A 82 -15.83 8.86 -19.40
N ALA A 83 -15.07 8.57 -20.46
CA ALA A 83 -14.45 7.29 -20.70
C ALA A 83 -12.96 7.44 -20.99
N GLN A 84 -12.16 6.63 -20.30
CA GLN A 84 -10.79 6.36 -20.68
C GLN A 84 -10.72 5.38 -21.88
N PRO A 85 -9.55 5.12 -22.46
CA PRO A 85 -9.41 4.16 -23.55
C PRO A 85 -10.03 2.79 -23.23
N ALA A 86 -9.89 2.29 -22.00
CA ALA A 86 -10.46 1.02 -21.57
C ALA A 86 -12.01 1.02 -21.53
N GLY A 87 -12.63 2.16 -21.21
CA GLY A 87 -14.10 2.32 -21.18
C GLY A 87 -14.71 2.80 -22.52
N ARG A 88 -13.85 3.12 -23.50
CA ARG A 88 -14.25 3.79 -24.76
C ARG A 88 -15.32 3.03 -25.54
N GLN A 89 -15.16 1.71 -25.66
CA GLN A 89 -16.10 0.87 -26.41
C GLN A 89 -17.51 0.87 -25.79
N ALA A 90 -17.58 0.82 -24.45
CA ALA A 90 -18.86 0.89 -23.74
C ALA A 90 -19.55 2.24 -23.98
N LEU A 91 -18.80 3.36 -23.85
CA LEU A 91 -19.32 4.69 -24.12
C LEU A 91 -19.85 4.82 -25.55
N THR A 92 -19.07 4.34 -26.56
CA THR A 92 -19.48 4.40 -27.97
C THR A 92 -20.78 3.64 -28.21
N ARG A 93 -20.94 2.45 -27.63
CA ARG A 93 -22.21 1.67 -27.74
C ARG A 93 -23.38 2.40 -27.08
N ALA A 94 -23.16 2.99 -25.91
CA ALA A 94 -24.21 3.73 -25.20
C ALA A 94 -24.67 4.96 -25.99
N VAL A 95 -23.74 5.73 -26.56
CA VAL A 95 -24.06 6.90 -27.41
C VAL A 95 -24.84 6.47 -28.67
N ALA A 96 -24.41 5.42 -29.37
CA ALA A 96 -25.10 4.89 -30.55
C ALA A 96 -26.53 4.41 -30.22
N ARG A 97 -26.73 3.77 -29.07
CA ARG A 97 -28.05 3.35 -28.58
C ARG A 97 -28.95 4.58 -28.36
N GLU A 98 -28.46 5.60 -27.68
CA GLU A 98 -29.19 6.82 -27.41
C GLU A 98 -29.51 7.59 -28.70
N ASN A 99 -28.61 7.63 -29.66
CA ASN A 99 -28.86 8.20 -30.99
C ASN A 99 -30.00 7.46 -31.70
N SER A 100 -29.99 6.12 -31.68
CA SER A 100 -31.03 5.29 -32.30
C SER A 100 -32.41 5.43 -31.61
N ALA A 101 -32.42 5.68 -30.29
CA ALA A 101 -33.63 5.83 -29.49
C ALA A 101 -34.24 7.25 -29.57
N SER A 102 -33.47 8.25 -30.02
CA SER A 102 -33.85 9.69 -29.95
C SER A 102 -34.98 10.14 -30.89
N GLY A 103 -35.67 9.22 -31.56
CA GLY A 103 -36.79 9.55 -32.46
C GLY A 103 -38.04 10.17 -31.81
N GLY A 104 -38.02 10.54 -30.53
CA GLY A 104 -39.18 11.08 -29.83
C GLY A 104 -38.99 11.65 -28.43
N THR A 105 -37.74 11.75 -27.93
CA THR A 105 -37.51 12.17 -26.54
C THR A 105 -37.44 13.71 -26.41
N THR A 106 -38.09 14.24 -25.37
CA THR A 106 -38.11 15.67 -25.05
C THR A 106 -36.71 16.21 -24.76
N LEU A 107 -36.42 17.43 -25.27
CA LEU A 107 -35.18 18.22 -25.07
C LEU A 107 -34.81 18.51 -23.59
N LEU A 108 -35.56 17.98 -22.62
CA LEU A 108 -35.40 18.26 -21.20
C LEU A 108 -34.34 17.36 -20.52
N ASP A 109 -34.11 16.14 -21.01
CA ASP A 109 -33.20 15.20 -20.40
C ASP A 109 -31.78 15.37 -20.93
N SER A 110 -30.80 15.34 -20.03
CA SER A 110 -29.37 15.41 -20.37
C SER A 110 -28.95 14.17 -21.16
N LEU A 111 -28.33 14.36 -22.34
CA LEU A 111 -27.76 13.25 -23.10
C LEU A 111 -26.71 12.49 -22.28
N ALA A 112 -25.89 13.19 -21.49
CA ALA A 112 -24.89 12.58 -20.64
C ALA A 112 -25.53 11.65 -19.58
N ASP A 113 -26.64 12.06 -18.96
CA ASP A 113 -27.33 11.25 -17.95
C ASP A 113 -28.03 10.03 -18.58
N ARG A 114 -28.57 10.17 -19.79
CA ARG A 114 -29.12 9.03 -20.54
C ARG A 114 -28.05 8.01 -20.93
N ILE A 115 -26.87 8.50 -21.36
CA ILE A 115 -25.72 7.63 -21.64
C ILE A 115 -25.32 6.85 -20.39
N VAL A 116 -25.30 7.50 -19.20
CA VAL A 116 -25.01 6.83 -17.94
C VAL A 116 -26.03 5.73 -17.63
N THR A 117 -27.32 6.02 -17.84
CA THR A 117 -28.40 5.03 -17.68
C THR A 117 -28.23 3.85 -18.64
N ALA A 118 -27.84 4.10 -19.89
CA ALA A 118 -27.57 3.06 -20.87
C ALA A 118 -26.35 2.19 -20.49
N LEU A 119 -25.29 2.81 -19.94
CA LEU A 119 -24.11 2.10 -19.44
C LEU A 119 -24.45 1.19 -18.24
N ASP A 120 -25.28 1.68 -17.32
CA ASP A 120 -25.75 0.87 -16.17
C ASP A 120 -26.61 -0.32 -16.66
N ALA A 121 -27.49 -0.09 -17.62
CA ALA A 121 -28.32 -1.15 -18.21
C ALA A 121 -27.48 -2.23 -18.93
N ASP A 122 -26.32 -1.87 -19.47
CA ASP A 122 -25.36 -2.78 -20.08
C ASP A 122 -24.46 -3.49 -19.05
N GLY A 123 -24.64 -3.24 -17.75
CA GLY A 123 -23.83 -3.80 -16.67
C GLY A 123 -22.41 -3.24 -16.62
N SER A 124 -22.15 -2.08 -17.23
CA SER A 124 -20.86 -1.41 -17.15
C SER A 124 -20.70 -0.72 -15.79
N GLU A 125 -19.58 -0.93 -15.13
CA GLU A 125 -19.28 -0.26 -13.86
C GLU A 125 -18.92 1.22 -14.13
N VAL A 126 -19.80 2.15 -13.70
CA VAL A 126 -19.59 3.59 -13.82
C VAL A 126 -19.30 4.17 -12.44
N HIS A 127 -18.09 4.68 -12.25
CA HIS A 127 -17.72 5.34 -10.99
C HIS A 127 -18.47 6.66 -10.82
N ARG A 128 -19.06 6.86 -9.63
CA ARG A 128 -19.73 8.11 -9.23
C ARG A 128 -19.03 8.66 -7.99
N PRO A 129 -18.19 9.70 -8.14
CA PRO A 129 -17.49 10.27 -6.99
C PRO A 129 -18.49 10.87 -5.98
N GLU A 130 -18.17 10.73 -4.69
CA GLU A 130 -18.91 11.41 -3.63
C GLU A 130 -18.65 12.92 -3.71
N LEU A 131 -19.67 13.69 -4.03
CA LEU A 131 -19.57 15.14 -4.18
C LEU A 131 -19.64 15.90 -2.85
N GLY A 132 -20.23 15.29 -1.80
CA GLY A 132 -20.43 15.96 -0.51
C GLY A 132 -21.24 17.25 -0.65
N SER A 133 -20.62 18.38 -0.36
CA SER A 133 -21.26 19.71 -0.51
C SER A 133 -21.07 20.35 -1.90
N LEU A 134 -20.34 19.68 -2.81
CA LEU A 134 -20.18 20.19 -4.18
C LEU A 134 -21.48 20.05 -4.96
N VAL A 135 -21.75 21.03 -5.80
CA VAL A 135 -22.90 21.04 -6.70
C VAL A 135 -22.49 20.57 -8.08
N ALA A 136 -23.30 19.67 -8.66
CA ALA A 136 -23.26 19.27 -10.07
C ALA A 136 -24.69 18.99 -10.50
N THR A 137 -25.23 19.74 -11.44
CA THR A 137 -26.63 19.61 -11.89
C THR A 137 -26.82 20.14 -13.30
N VAL A 138 -27.88 19.68 -13.96
CA VAL A 138 -28.37 20.22 -15.23
C VAL A 138 -29.74 20.85 -14.99
N PRO A 139 -29.81 22.17 -14.78
CA PRO A 139 -31.09 22.85 -14.50
C PRO A 139 -32.06 22.76 -15.67
N ALA A 140 -33.32 22.45 -15.37
CA ALA A 140 -34.37 22.32 -16.38
C ALA A 140 -34.88 23.69 -16.86
N ASP A 141 -34.82 24.71 -16.02
CA ASP A 141 -35.35 26.04 -16.27
C ASP A 141 -34.44 27.16 -15.72
N PRO A 142 -34.70 28.44 -16.07
CA PRO A 142 -33.91 29.58 -15.60
C PRO A 142 -33.94 29.78 -14.08
N GLN A 143 -35.02 29.43 -13.40
CA GLN A 143 -35.11 29.55 -11.95
C GLN A 143 -34.21 28.53 -11.27
N ALA A 144 -34.32 27.24 -11.63
CA ALA A 144 -33.46 26.18 -11.14
C ALA A 144 -31.96 26.47 -11.41
N ARG A 145 -31.67 27.14 -12.56
CA ARG A 145 -30.29 27.57 -12.87
C ARG A 145 -29.80 28.66 -11.91
N ASN A 146 -30.64 29.62 -11.55
CA ASN A 146 -30.24 30.65 -10.58
C ASN A 146 -30.07 30.07 -9.18
N GLU A 147 -30.93 29.16 -8.76
CA GLU A 147 -30.80 28.42 -7.50
C GLU A 147 -29.49 27.60 -7.45
N ALA A 148 -29.18 26.86 -8.52
CA ALA A 148 -27.95 26.13 -8.65
C ALA A 148 -26.70 27.04 -8.58
N ARG A 149 -26.73 28.19 -9.25
CA ARG A 149 -25.65 29.20 -9.18
C ARG A 149 -25.45 29.75 -7.76
N GLN A 150 -26.54 30.01 -7.04
CA GLN A 150 -26.47 30.45 -5.65
C GLN A 150 -25.88 29.35 -4.77
N ALA A 151 -26.27 28.08 -4.97
CA ALA A 151 -25.72 26.95 -4.26
C ALA A 151 -24.22 26.77 -4.54
N VAL A 152 -23.77 26.95 -5.79
CA VAL A 152 -22.33 26.95 -6.14
C VAL A 152 -21.61 28.09 -5.44
N ALA A 153 -22.15 29.31 -5.43
CA ALA A 153 -21.54 30.46 -4.78
C ALA A 153 -21.46 30.33 -3.25
N ALA A 154 -22.30 29.51 -2.65
CA ALA A 154 -22.32 29.28 -1.20
C ALA A 154 -21.23 28.30 -0.69
N VAL A 155 -20.54 27.57 -1.58
CA VAL A 155 -19.55 26.57 -1.21
C VAL A 155 -18.16 26.93 -1.76
N ASP A 156 -17.18 26.97 -0.89
CA ASP A 156 -15.76 27.09 -1.27
C ASP A 156 -15.24 25.71 -1.72
N ASP A 157 -15.18 25.49 -3.04
CA ASP A 157 -14.74 24.24 -3.65
C ASP A 157 -13.26 23.93 -3.38
N GLU A 158 -12.43 24.95 -3.21
CA GLU A 158 -11.02 24.78 -2.81
C GLU A 158 -10.92 24.24 -1.38
N ALA A 159 -11.74 24.72 -0.46
CA ALA A 159 -11.78 24.19 0.91
C ALA A 159 -12.27 22.75 0.95
N VAL A 160 -13.24 22.38 0.09
CA VAL A 160 -13.68 20.99 -0.08
C VAL A 160 -12.55 20.14 -0.61
N ARG A 161 -11.88 20.58 -1.65
CA ARG A 161 -10.74 19.90 -2.28
C ARG A 161 -9.58 19.67 -1.30
N LEU A 162 -9.27 20.66 -0.45
CA LEU A 162 -8.24 20.52 0.59
C LEU A 162 -8.64 19.52 1.69
N ARG A 163 -9.93 19.42 2.00
CA ARG A 163 -10.43 18.44 2.98
C ARG A 163 -10.41 17.04 2.42
N SER A 164 -10.87 16.84 1.18
CA SER A 164 -10.87 15.55 0.51
C SER A 164 -9.46 15.02 0.17
N ALA A 165 -8.46 15.90 0.14
CA ALA A 165 -7.07 15.48 -0.01
C ALA A 165 -6.51 14.75 1.22
N VAL A 166 -7.11 14.92 2.41
CA VAL A 166 -6.69 14.25 3.65
C VAL A 166 -7.43 12.92 3.77
N LYS A 167 -6.75 11.85 4.19
CA LYS A 167 -7.37 10.55 4.48
C LYS A 167 -8.41 10.71 5.60
N SER A 168 -9.57 10.09 5.44
CA SER A 168 -10.66 10.11 6.43
C SER A 168 -10.32 9.30 7.68
N ARG A 169 -9.46 8.29 7.54
CA ARG A 169 -9.00 7.43 8.64
C ARG A 169 -7.49 7.40 8.66
N ASP A 170 -6.90 8.03 9.67
CA ASP A 170 -5.44 8.06 9.87
C ASP A 170 -5.13 8.00 11.38
N GLY A 171 -3.84 7.88 11.75
CA GLY A 171 -3.37 7.94 13.10
C GLY A 171 -3.68 9.28 13.78
N PHE A 172 -3.67 9.29 15.12
CA PHE A 172 -3.92 10.52 15.89
C PHE A 172 -2.91 11.61 15.58
N PHE A 173 -1.62 11.25 15.59
CA PHE A 173 -0.54 12.22 15.32
C PHE A 173 -0.65 12.81 13.91
N THR A 174 -0.85 11.95 12.90
CA THR A 174 -1.02 12.40 11.51
C THR A 174 -2.22 13.32 11.36
N THR A 175 -3.38 12.93 11.93
CA THR A 175 -4.63 13.68 11.78
C THR A 175 -4.55 15.08 12.42
N HIS A 176 -3.97 15.18 13.63
CA HIS A 176 -4.03 16.40 14.41
C HIS A 176 -2.78 17.31 14.27
N PHE A 177 -1.60 16.72 14.00
CA PHE A 177 -0.34 17.47 13.98
C PHE A 177 0.28 17.62 12.59
N ILE A 178 -0.01 16.74 11.64
CA ILE A 178 0.59 16.77 10.30
C ILE A 178 -0.41 17.25 9.25
N SER A 179 -1.55 16.58 9.10
CA SER A 179 -2.51 16.82 8.03
C SER A 179 -3.08 18.25 8.00
N PRO A 180 -3.27 18.97 9.13
CA PRO A 180 -3.70 20.36 9.09
C PRO A 180 -2.77 21.29 8.31
N TYR A 181 -1.48 20.97 8.24
CA TYR A 181 -0.46 21.77 7.57
C TYR A 181 -0.04 21.17 6.23
N SER A 182 0.19 19.87 6.15
CA SER A 182 0.70 19.21 4.94
C SER A 182 -0.23 19.36 3.73
N ARG A 183 -1.56 19.48 3.93
CA ARG A 183 -2.51 19.77 2.84
C ARG A 183 -2.25 21.11 2.14
N TYR A 184 -1.78 22.11 2.86
CA TYR A 184 -1.42 23.39 2.25
C TYR A 184 -0.08 23.31 1.52
N LEU A 185 0.84 22.48 2.02
CA LEU A 185 2.07 22.14 1.32
C LEU A 185 1.76 21.39 0.02
N ALA A 186 0.83 20.42 0.04
CA ALA A 186 0.37 19.73 -1.16
C ALA A 186 -0.23 20.69 -2.20
N ARG A 187 -1.05 21.66 -1.76
CA ARG A 187 -1.56 22.73 -2.63
C ARG A 187 -0.43 23.56 -3.22
N TRP A 188 0.57 23.92 -2.41
CA TRP A 188 1.72 24.68 -2.89
C TRP A 188 2.53 23.91 -3.93
N CYS A 189 2.77 22.60 -3.69
CA CYS A 189 3.41 21.70 -4.65
C CYS A 189 2.62 21.62 -5.97
N ALA A 190 1.28 21.45 -5.88
CA ALA A 190 0.41 21.41 -7.05
C ALA A 190 0.50 22.70 -7.88
N ARG A 191 0.49 23.87 -7.24
CA ARG A 191 0.61 25.18 -7.91
C ARG A 191 1.98 25.39 -8.56
N ARG A 192 3.02 24.69 -8.09
CA ARG A 192 4.37 24.68 -8.68
C ARG A 192 4.56 23.61 -9.74
N GLY A 193 3.54 22.80 -10.04
CA GLY A 193 3.61 21.71 -11.01
C GLY A 193 4.46 20.53 -10.54
N LEU A 194 4.73 20.40 -9.23
CA LEU A 194 5.43 19.24 -8.68
C LEU A 194 4.51 18.01 -8.72
N THR A 195 5.11 16.86 -9.01
CA THR A 195 4.41 15.58 -9.02
C THR A 195 4.50 14.88 -7.65
N PRO A 196 3.55 14.00 -7.31
CA PRO A 196 3.63 13.18 -6.09
C PRO A 196 4.97 12.44 -5.99
N ASN A 197 5.45 11.79 -7.05
CA ASN A 197 6.70 11.03 -7.06
C ASN A 197 7.95 11.90 -6.74
N GLN A 198 7.94 13.16 -7.15
CA GLN A 198 9.03 14.09 -6.78
C GLN A 198 9.01 14.39 -5.28
N VAL A 199 7.83 14.54 -4.69
CA VAL A 199 7.69 14.78 -3.25
C VAL A 199 8.07 13.53 -2.45
N THR A 200 7.65 12.33 -2.88
CA THR A 200 8.06 11.04 -2.30
C THR A 200 9.59 10.88 -2.34
N THR A 201 10.22 11.24 -3.47
CA THR A 201 11.69 11.21 -3.59
C THR A 201 12.36 12.21 -2.64
N ALA A 202 11.81 13.41 -2.50
CA ALA A 202 12.32 14.42 -1.56
C ALA A 202 12.18 13.94 -0.10
N SER A 203 11.08 13.24 0.24
CA SER A 203 10.88 12.60 1.52
C SER A 203 11.98 11.55 1.81
N LEU A 204 12.27 10.66 0.87
CA LEU A 204 13.34 9.67 1.00
C LEU A 204 14.71 10.34 1.21
N LEU A 205 15.06 11.32 0.37
CA LEU A 205 16.35 12.03 0.50
C LEU A 205 16.48 12.70 1.86
N THR A 206 15.42 13.32 2.36
CA THR A 206 15.39 13.93 3.70
C THR A 206 15.64 12.89 4.80
N ALA A 207 15.03 11.71 4.69
CA ALA A 207 15.24 10.62 5.64
C ALA A 207 16.67 10.04 5.58
N ILE A 208 17.26 9.93 4.38
CA ILE A 208 18.66 9.50 4.21
C ILE A 208 19.61 10.50 4.85
N ILE A 209 19.37 11.81 4.68
CA ILE A 209 20.14 12.85 5.36
C ILE A 209 19.96 12.73 6.89
N ALA A 210 18.74 12.48 7.36
CA ALA A 210 18.46 12.24 8.78
C ALA A 210 19.26 11.03 9.31
N ALA A 211 19.29 9.92 8.57
CA ALA A 211 20.09 8.76 8.90
C ALA A 211 21.60 9.07 8.93
N GLY A 212 22.09 9.87 7.99
CA GLY A 212 23.46 10.36 7.97
C GLY A 212 23.80 11.22 9.20
N CYS A 213 22.88 12.12 9.59
CA CYS A 213 23.01 12.91 10.82
C CYS A 213 23.06 11.99 12.06
N ALA A 214 22.18 11.00 12.15
CA ALA A 214 22.20 10.03 13.25
C ALA A 214 23.52 9.26 13.29
N ALA A 215 24.04 8.86 12.14
CA ALA A 215 25.30 8.12 12.01
C ALA A 215 26.54 8.94 12.42
N THR A 216 26.44 10.25 12.62
CA THR A 216 27.55 11.04 13.19
C THR A 216 27.87 10.65 14.64
N GLY A 217 26.90 10.14 15.39
CA GLY A 217 27.03 9.77 16.81
C GLY A 217 27.08 10.97 17.76
N THR A 218 26.87 12.19 17.25
CA THR A 218 26.92 13.42 18.07
C THR A 218 25.52 13.79 18.56
N ARG A 219 25.45 14.49 19.70
CA ARG A 219 24.17 14.99 20.22
C ARG A 219 23.44 15.89 19.21
N ALA A 220 24.18 16.81 18.59
CA ALA A 220 23.61 17.69 17.55
C ALA A 220 23.11 16.87 16.34
N GLY A 221 23.84 15.81 15.96
CA GLY A 221 23.44 14.90 14.89
C GLY A 221 22.14 14.16 15.23
N PHE A 222 21.95 13.68 16.44
CA PHE A 222 20.71 13.04 16.87
C PHE A 222 19.52 14.01 16.90
N VAL A 223 19.72 15.25 17.35
CA VAL A 223 18.68 16.29 17.30
C VAL A 223 18.31 16.60 15.84
N ALA A 224 19.30 16.83 14.98
CA ALA A 224 19.06 17.06 13.56
C ALA A 224 18.34 15.87 12.88
N ALA A 225 18.75 14.64 13.21
CA ALA A 225 18.11 13.43 12.70
C ALA A 225 16.62 13.35 13.09
N GLY A 226 16.28 13.63 14.34
CA GLY A 226 14.88 13.64 14.80
C GLY A 226 14.03 14.70 14.07
N VAL A 227 14.55 15.91 13.93
CA VAL A 227 13.88 17.00 13.21
C VAL A 227 13.67 16.65 11.73
N LEU A 228 14.72 16.14 11.06
CA LEU A 228 14.64 15.76 9.66
C LEU A 228 13.74 14.53 9.43
N LEU A 229 13.64 13.63 10.39
CA LEU A 229 12.70 12.49 10.30
C LEU A 229 11.25 13.00 10.28
N ILE A 230 10.90 13.96 11.15
CA ILE A 230 9.57 14.58 11.11
C ILE A 230 9.36 15.36 9.81
N ALA A 231 10.36 16.08 9.32
CA ALA A 231 10.27 16.77 8.03
C ALA A 231 10.03 15.79 6.87
N SER A 232 10.75 14.67 6.85
CA SER A 232 10.52 13.57 5.89
C SER A 232 9.09 13.04 5.99
N PHE A 233 8.56 12.83 7.19
CA PHE A 233 7.18 12.37 7.39
C PHE A 233 6.13 13.40 6.93
N VAL A 234 6.38 14.68 7.11
CA VAL A 234 5.51 15.74 6.56
C VAL A 234 5.47 15.68 5.03
N LEU A 235 6.63 15.49 4.39
CA LEU A 235 6.71 15.33 2.92
C LEU A 235 5.99 14.07 2.45
N ASP A 236 6.11 12.98 3.18
CA ASP A 236 5.42 11.71 2.94
C ASP A 236 3.89 11.86 2.98
N CYS A 237 3.36 12.49 4.01
CA CYS A 237 1.94 12.82 4.05
C CYS A 237 1.51 13.76 2.91
N THR A 238 2.44 14.63 2.48
CA THR A 238 2.19 15.62 1.42
C THR A 238 2.04 14.96 0.06
N ASP A 239 2.81 13.92 -0.28
CA ASP A 239 2.76 13.29 -1.61
C ASP A 239 1.42 12.59 -1.86
N GLY A 240 0.91 11.82 -0.89
CA GLY A 240 -0.42 11.22 -0.97
C GLY A 240 -1.54 12.28 -1.01
N GLN A 241 -1.40 13.36 -0.24
CA GLN A 241 -2.34 14.48 -0.30
C GLN A 241 -2.27 15.21 -1.65
N LEU A 242 -1.07 15.36 -2.23
CA LEU A 242 -0.88 15.94 -3.56
C LEU A 242 -1.50 15.05 -4.64
N ALA A 243 -1.34 13.72 -4.53
CA ALA A 243 -1.96 12.77 -5.46
C ALA A 243 -3.49 12.91 -5.45
N ARG A 244 -4.11 12.98 -4.27
CA ARG A 244 -5.57 13.17 -4.12
C ARG A 244 -6.02 14.57 -4.56
N TYR A 245 -5.28 15.61 -4.16
CA TYR A 245 -5.59 16.98 -4.53
C TYR A 245 -5.52 17.22 -6.04
N SER A 246 -4.57 16.60 -6.74
CA SER A 246 -4.34 16.78 -8.17
C SER A 246 -4.91 15.65 -9.03
N LEU A 247 -5.46 14.57 -8.43
CA LEU A 247 -5.88 13.34 -9.09
C LEU A 247 -4.77 12.73 -9.96
N GLN A 248 -3.53 12.77 -9.44
CA GLN A 248 -2.35 12.21 -10.09
C GLN A 248 -1.98 10.89 -9.43
N TYR A 249 -2.62 9.82 -9.88
CA TYR A 249 -2.36 8.48 -9.38
C TYR A 249 -1.57 7.68 -10.41
N SER A 250 -0.59 6.89 -9.93
CA SER A 250 0.14 5.94 -10.77
C SER A 250 0.54 4.71 -9.97
N THR A 251 0.59 3.56 -10.64
CA THR A 251 1.06 2.29 -10.05
C THR A 251 2.49 2.43 -9.55
N LEU A 252 3.34 3.06 -10.35
CA LEU A 252 4.72 3.35 -9.97
C LEU A 252 4.78 4.24 -8.71
N GLY A 253 3.92 5.27 -8.62
CA GLY A 253 3.87 6.16 -7.46
C GLY A 253 3.49 5.43 -6.17
N ALA A 254 2.48 4.59 -6.21
CA ALA A 254 2.06 3.79 -5.06
C ALA A 254 3.14 2.79 -4.61
N TRP A 255 3.85 2.17 -5.56
CA TRP A 255 4.98 1.31 -5.25
C TRP A 255 6.17 2.09 -4.67
N LEU A 256 6.50 3.27 -5.22
CA LEU A 256 7.56 4.14 -4.70
C LEU A 256 7.27 4.55 -3.25
N ASP A 257 6.07 5.04 -2.97
CA ASP A 257 5.62 5.43 -1.64
C ASP A 257 5.84 4.30 -0.63
N ALA A 258 5.26 3.14 -0.90
CA ALA A 258 5.36 1.98 -0.05
C ALA A 258 6.79 1.43 0.13
N THR A 259 7.59 1.45 -0.93
CA THR A 259 8.99 0.98 -0.91
C THR A 259 9.89 1.95 -0.16
N PHE A 260 9.72 3.24 -0.41
CA PHE A 260 10.53 4.27 0.21
C PHE A 260 10.26 4.39 1.70
N ASP A 261 9.05 4.13 2.16
CA ASP A 261 8.73 4.03 3.58
C ASP A 261 9.61 3.00 4.30
N ARG A 262 9.78 1.84 3.70
CA ARG A 262 10.64 0.79 4.28
C ARG A 262 12.12 1.17 4.20
N ALA A 263 12.54 1.71 3.05
CA ALA A 263 13.90 2.18 2.87
C ALA A 263 14.28 3.29 3.87
N LYS A 264 13.39 4.26 4.09
CA LYS A 264 13.55 5.34 5.09
C LYS A 264 13.73 4.77 6.49
N GLU A 265 12.84 3.85 6.90
CA GLU A 265 12.85 3.25 8.23
C GLU A 265 14.13 2.45 8.47
N TYR A 266 14.53 1.62 7.52
CA TYR A 266 15.74 0.79 7.65
C TYR A 266 17.01 1.63 7.60
N ALA A 267 17.10 2.61 6.72
CA ALA A 267 18.23 3.54 6.69
C ALA A 267 18.37 4.31 8.01
N TYR A 268 17.26 4.74 8.59
CA TYR A 268 17.28 5.45 9.86
C TYR A 268 17.74 4.56 11.02
N TYR A 269 17.27 3.30 11.09
CA TYR A 269 17.74 2.33 12.09
C TYR A 269 19.24 2.04 11.96
N ALA A 270 19.72 1.86 10.75
CA ALA A 270 21.15 1.69 10.48
C ALA A 270 21.95 2.95 10.89
N GLY A 271 21.43 4.15 10.59
CA GLY A 271 22.06 5.40 11.00
C GLY A 271 22.18 5.55 12.53
N LEU A 272 21.12 5.18 13.27
CA LEU A 272 21.14 5.17 14.73
C LEU A 272 22.16 4.16 15.27
N ALA A 273 22.22 2.95 14.70
CA ALA A 273 23.16 1.91 15.12
C ALA A 273 24.61 2.30 14.83
N LEU A 274 24.90 2.89 13.67
CA LEU A 274 26.21 3.42 13.32
C LEU A 274 26.65 4.55 14.25
N GLY A 275 25.72 5.46 14.58
CA GLY A 275 26.01 6.57 15.50
C GLY A 275 26.28 6.10 16.92
N ALA A 276 25.52 5.14 17.42
CA ALA A 276 25.73 4.54 18.73
C ALA A 276 27.07 3.80 18.80
N ALA A 277 27.41 3.02 17.77
CA ALA A 277 28.68 2.29 17.70
C ALA A 277 29.91 3.21 17.76
N LYS A 278 29.83 4.43 17.16
CA LYS A 278 30.89 5.44 17.29
C LYS A 278 31.09 5.92 18.73
N GLY A 279 30.01 5.91 19.52
CA GLY A 279 30.05 6.20 20.95
C GLY A 279 30.44 5.01 21.84
N GLY A 280 30.80 3.87 21.25
CA GLY A 280 31.13 2.63 21.96
C GLY A 280 29.91 1.82 22.40
N ASP A 281 28.69 2.18 21.95
CA ASP A 281 27.45 1.51 22.29
C ASP A 281 26.94 0.67 21.10
N ASP A 282 27.23 -0.64 21.09
CA ASP A 282 26.72 -1.53 20.04
C ASP A 282 25.23 -1.83 20.25
N VAL A 283 24.40 -1.37 19.32
CA VAL A 283 22.94 -1.56 19.32
C VAL A 283 22.45 -2.23 18.03
N TRP A 284 23.33 -2.83 17.23
CA TRP A 284 22.95 -3.46 15.98
C TRP A 284 21.95 -4.59 16.16
N ALA A 285 22.08 -5.39 17.22
CA ALA A 285 21.10 -6.44 17.54
C ALA A 285 19.72 -5.86 17.83
N LEU A 286 19.64 -4.70 18.50
CA LEU A 286 18.38 -4.00 18.77
C LEU A 286 17.77 -3.43 17.48
N ALA A 287 18.61 -2.82 16.62
CA ALA A 287 18.18 -2.30 15.32
C ALA A 287 17.63 -3.41 14.41
N LEU A 288 18.33 -4.52 14.31
CA LEU A 288 17.90 -5.70 13.56
C LEU A 288 16.61 -6.30 14.16
N GLY A 289 16.56 -6.44 15.49
CA GLY A 289 15.36 -6.91 16.20
C GLY A 289 14.14 -6.02 15.96
N ALA A 290 14.32 -4.70 15.96
CA ALA A 290 13.24 -3.76 15.65
C ALA A 290 12.73 -3.91 14.21
N MET A 291 13.64 -4.08 13.24
CA MET A 291 13.29 -4.34 11.85
C MET A 291 12.54 -5.68 11.71
N ILE A 292 13.03 -6.76 12.34
CA ILE A 292 12.40 -8.08 12.31
C ILE A 292 10.99 -8.02 12.89
N LEU A 293 10.84 -7.45 14.10
CA LEU A 293 9.56 -7.36 14.78
C LEU A 293 8.53 -6.58 13.95
N GLN A 294 8.93 -5.44 13.39
CA GLN A 294 8.04 -4.62 12.57
C GLN A 294 7.68 -5.32 11.25
N THR A 295 8.63 -5.98 10.59
CA THR A 295 8.37 -6.74 9.38
C THR A 295 7.43 -7.91 9.64
N CYS A 296 7.69 -8.73 10.68
CA CYS A 296 6.82 -9.85 11.06
C CYS A 296 5.39 -9.38 11.39
N ARG A 297 5.25 -8.23 12.06
CA ARG A 297 3.95 -7.61 12.33
C ARG A 297 3.21 -7.27 11.04
N HIS A 298 3.88 -6.66 10.05
CA HIS A 298 3.27 -6.37 8.76
C HIS A 298 2.90 -7.67 8.00
N VAL A 299 3.73 -8.71 8.08
CA VAL A 299 3.40 -10.02 7.50
C VAL A 299 2.13 -10.60 8.10
N VAL A 300 1.95 -10.47 9.43
CA VAL A 300 0.69 -10.84 10.13
C VAL A 300 -0.50 -10.05 9.56
N ASP A 301 -0.34 -8.74 9.38
CA ASP A 301 -1.39 -7.86 8.87
C ASP A 301 -1.77 -8.24 7.43
N PHE A 302 -0.80 -8.39 6.55
CA PHE A 302 -1.02 -8.74 5.15
C PHE A 302 -1.62 -10.13 4.99
N SER A 303 -1.07 -11.13 5.68
CA SER A 303 -1.57 -12.51 5.58
C SER A 303 -2.99 -12.64 6.10
N PHE A 304 -3.34 -11.93 7.20
CA PHE A 304 -4.69 -11.91 7.71
C PHE A 304 -5.68 -11.25 6.74
N ASN A 305 -5.29 -10.11 6.15
CA ASN A 305 -6.13 -9.37 5.21
C ASN A 305 -6.36 -10.20 3.93
N GLU A 306 -5.30 -10.74 3.32
CA GLU A 306 -5.43 -11.59 2.12
C GLU A 306 -6.26 -12.86 2.38
N ALA A 307 -6.11 -13.47 3.56
CA ALA A 307 -6.90 -14.63 3.95
C ALA A 307 -8.41 -14.35 4.06
N ASN A 308 -8.80 -13.10 4.26
CA ASN A 308 -10.18 -12.70 4.53
C ASN A 308 -10.77 -11.74 3.50
N HIS A 309 -10.00 -11.31 2.50
CA HIS A 309 -10.42 -10.32 1.49
C HIS A 309 -11.71 -10.76 0.77
N ASP A 310 -11.75 -12.00 0.27
CA ASP A 310 -12.87 -12.56 -0.49
C ASP A 310 -13.68 -13.59 0.32
N ALA A 311 -13.55 -13.61 1.65
CA ALA A 311 -14.18 -14.62 2.47
C ALA A 311 -15.70 -14.42 2.54
N THR A 312 -16.45 -15.49 2.19
CA THR A 312 -17.90 -15.52 2.35
C THR A 312 -18.31 -15.92 3.77
N ALA A 313 -19.52 -15.58 4.20
CA ALA A 313 -20.06 -15.82 5.56
C ALA A 313 -19.23 -15.16 6.68
N ASN A 314 -18.74 -13.96 6.43
CA ASN A 314 -17.80 -13.23 7.28
C ASN A 314 -18.48 -12.53 8.49
N THR A 315 -19.39 -13.23 9.18
CA THR A 315 -20.04 -12.73 10.40
C THR A 315 -19.27 -13.12 11.65
N SER A 316 -18.98 -12.15 12.53
CA SER A 316 -18.29 -12.40 13.80
C SER A 316 -18.97 -11.63 14.93
N PRO A 317 -19.29 -12.28 16.07
CA PRO A 317 -19.79 -11.59 17.25
C PRO A 317 -18.82 -10.51 17.77
N THR A 318 -17.52 -10.68 17.53
CA THR A 318 -16.49 -9.72 17.93
C THR A 318 -16.45 -8.49 17.01
N ALA A 319 -16.97 -8.55 15.79
CA ALA A 319 -17.12 -7.38 14.93
C ALA A 319 -18.15 -6.40 15.50
N ALA A 320 -19.30 -6.89 15.96
CA ALA A 320 -20.34 -6.08 16.60
C ALA A 320 -19.83 -5.40 17.90
N LEU A 321 -18.95 -6.05 18.65
CA LEU A 321 -18.31 -5.44 19.82
C LEU A 321 -17.30 -4.37 19.41
N SER A 322 -16.53 -4.60 18.34
CA SER A 322 -15.62 -3.62 17.76
C SER A 322 -16.37 -2.37 17.31
N ASP A 323 -17.48 -2.55 16.58
CA ASP A 323 -18.31 -1.44 16.08
C ASP A 323 -18.94 -0.63 17.23
N LYS A 324 -19.34 -1.29 18.33
CA LYS A 324 -19.78 -0.60 19.54
C LYS A 324 -18.68 0.22 20.22
N LEU A 325 -17.44 -0.29 20.26
CA LEU A 325 -16.29 0.44 20.81
C LEU A 325 -15.89 1.60 19.90
N ASP A 326 -16.07 1.46 18.59
CA ASP A 326 -15.81 2.52 17.62
C ASP A 326 -16.89 3.63 17.60
N SER A 327 -18.04 3.39 18.22
CA SER A 327 -19.06 4.43 18.43
C SER A 327 -18.74 5.41 19.58
N VAL A 328 -17.77 5.09 20.45
CA VAL A 328 -17.36 5.96 21.57
C VAL A 328 -16.11 6.75 21.18
N GLY A 329 -16.28 8.03 20.87
CA GLY A 329 -15.31 8.88 20.17
C GLY A 329 -13.86 8.87 20.65
N TRP A 330 -13.56 8.80 21.97
CA TRP A 330 -12.18 8.80 22.46
C TRP A 330 -11.53 7.40 22.45
N THR A 331 -12.31 6.33 22.57
CA THR A 331 -11.79 4.96 22.56
C THR A 331 -11.19 4.58 21.20
N VAL A 332 -11.69 5.16 20.12
CA VAL A 332 -11.13 5.02 18.77
C VAL A 332 -9.69 5.49 18.73
N TRP A 333 -9.41 6.65 19.31
CA TRP A 333 -8.06 7.24 19.31
C TRP A 333 -7.10 6.42 20.18
N VAL A 334 -7.54 5.96 21.36
CA VAL A 334 -6.72 5.09 22.23
C VAL A 334 -6.39 3.77 21.52
N ARG A 335 -7.37 3.14 20.87
CA ARG A 335 -7.13 1.92 20.08
C ARG A 335 -6.15 2.16 18.92
N ARG A 336 -6.30 3.27 18.20
CA ARG A 336 -5.37 3.65 17.13
C ARG A 336 -3.96 3.88 17.66
N MET A 337 -3.80 4.56 18.79
CA MET A 337 -2.48 4.76 19.41
C MET A 337 -1.86 3.44 19.89
N ILE A 338 -2.65 2.50 20.46
CA ILE A 338 -2.17 1.17 20.88
C ILE A 338 -1.59 0.39 19.69
N VAL A 339 -2.21 0.48 18.53
CA VAL A 339 -1.73 -0.18 17.29
C VAL A 339 -0.42 0.43 16.81
N LEU A 340 -0.02 1.59 17.29
CA LEU A 340 1.21 2.30 16.93
C LEU A 340 1.36 2.46 15.41
N PRO A 341 0.44 3.19 14.74
CA PRO A 341 0.53 3.46 13.31
C PRO A 341 1.83 4.18 12.94
N ILE A 342 2.10 4.29 11.65
CA ILE A 342 3.36 4.85 11.15
C ILE A 342 3.63 6.27 11.70
N GLY A 343 2.62 7.12 11.80
CA GLY A 343 2.76 8.50 12.29
C GLY A 343 3.21 8.57 13.75
N GLU A 344 2.54 7.82 14.65
CA GLU A 344 2.88 7.73 16.07
C GLU A 344 4.27 7.11 16.27
N ARG A 345 4.59 6.07 15.48
CA ARG A 345 5.88 5.41 15.55
C ARG A 345 7.02 6.35 15.12
N TRP A 346 6.84 7.08 14.04
CA TRP A 346 7.86 8.03 13.56
C TRP A 346 8.03 9.22 14.48
N ALA A 347 6.93 9.76 15.03
CA ALA A 347 6.99 10.79 16.05
C ALA A 347 7.76 10.32 17.30
N MET A 348 7.45 9.12 17.78
CA MET A 348 8.12 8.50 18.92
C MET A 348 9.63 8.32 18.65
N ILE A 349 9.99 7.75 17.50
CA ILE A 349 11.41 7.56 17.10
C ILE A 349 12.11 8.92 17.03
N ALA A 350 11.52 9.91 16.37
CA ALA A 350 12.11 11.23 16.20
C ALA A 350 12.36 11.95 17.54
N VAL A 351 11.34 11.96 18.42
CA VAL A 351 11.46 12.59 19.74
C VAL A 351 12.49 11.86 20.59
N LEU A 352 12.43 10.52 20.67
CA LEU A 352 13.37 9.75 21.49
C LEU A 352 14.81 9.89 20.98
N THR A 353 15.02 9.88 19.66
CA THR A 353 16.33 10.14 19.06
C THR A 353 16.85 11.52 19.46
N ALA A 354 15.98 12.54 19.41
CA ALA A 354 16.37 13.90 19.74
C ALA A 354 16.62 14.12 21.23
N VAL A 355 15.97 13.42 22.16
CA VAL A 355 16.05 13.69 23.61
C VAL A 355 16.77 12.61 24.42
N THR A 356 16.98 11.40 23.86
CA THR A 356 17.60 10.26 24.57
C THR A 356 18.81 9.70 23.82
N THR A 357 19.07 8.40 23.97
CA THR A 357 20.11 7.64 23.26
C THR A 357 19.50 6.66 22.28
N PRO A 358 20.22 6.22 21.23
CA PRO A 358 19.75 5.19 20.31
C PRO A 358 19.31 3.91 21.00
N ARG A 359 19.98 3.49 22.05
CA ARG A 359 19.63 2.30 22.85
C ARG A 359 18.26 2.44 23.48
N ILE A 360 17.94 3.57 24.11
CA ILE A 360 16.63 3.84 24.70
C ILE A 360 15.57 3.90 23.60
N THR A 361 15.87 4.54 22.48
CA THR A 361 14.97 4.62 21.32
C THR A 361 14.58 3.22 20.86
N PHE A 362 15.54 2.31 20.67
CA PHE A 362 15.24 0.94 20.25
C PHE A 362 14.50 0.13 21.32
N TYR A 363 14.82 0.26 22.60
CA TYR A 363 14.07 -0.44 23.65
C TYR A 363 12.61 -0.02 23.68
N VAL A 364 12.35 1.29 23.65
CA VAL A 364 10.97 1.80 23.64
C VAL A 364 10.23 1.36 22.36
N LEU A 365 10.91 1.39 21.22
CA LEU A 365 10.35 0.93 19.96
C LEU A 365 10.01 -0.56 19.99
N LEU A 366 10.93 -1.41 20.48
CA LEU A 366 10.73 -2.86 20.59
C LEU A 366 9.57 -3.19 21.54
N VAL A 367 9.53 -2.57 22.72
CA VAL A 367 8.45 -2.80 23.70
C VAL A 367 7.11 -2.35 23.13
N GLY A 368 7.05 -1.13 22.55
CA GLY A 368 5.83 -0.60 21.94
C GLY A 368 5.33 -1.44 20.77
N CYS A 369 6.24 -1.83 19.86
CA CYS A 369 5.89 -2.68 18.72
C CYS A 369 5.50 -4.10 19.16
N ALA A 370 6.17 -4.70 20.17
CA ALA A 370 5.82 -6.02 20.70
C ALA A 370 4.43 -6.01 21.33
N PHE A 371 4.11 -4.97 22.12
CA PHE A 371 2.79 -4.81 22.70
C PHE A 371 1.72 -4.67 21.60
N ALA A 372 1.94 -3.80 20.61
CA ALA A 372 1.04 -3.60 19.49
C ALA A 372 0.85 -4.90 18.67
N ALA A 373 1.94 -5.63 18.38
CA ALA A 373 1.92 -6.90 17.65
C ALA A 373 1.12 -7.97 18.41
N THR A 374 1.36 -8.10 19.72
CA THR A 374 0.63 -9.05 20.57
C THR A 374 -0.86 -8.73 20.61
N TYR A 375 -1.21 -7.47 20.84
CA TYR A 375 -2.60 -7.01 20.88
C TYR A 375 -3.34 -7.28 19.56
N THR A 376 -2.75 -6.89 18.44
CA THR A 376 -3.38 -7.06 17.11
C THR A 376 -3.46 -8.53 16.71
N THR A 377 -2.40 -9.31 16.94
CA THR A 377 -2.36 -10.74 16.60
C THR A 377 -3.34 -11.54 17.44
N ALA A 378 -3.40 -11.31 18.77
CA ALA A 378 -4.36 -11.96 19.66
C ALA A 378 -5.80 -11.67 19.24
N GLY A 379 -6.12 -10.42 18.90
CA GLY A 379 -7.44 -10.05 18.40
C GLY A 379 -7.81 -10.75 17.07
N ARG A 380 -6.84 -10.89 16.15
CA ARG A 380 -7.04 -11.62 14.89
C ARG A 380 -7.19 -13.13 15.08
N VAL A 381 -6.40 -13.73 15.96
CA VAL A 381 -6.54 -15.16 16.33
C VAL A 381 -7.92 -15.42 16.90
N LEU A 382 -8.34 -14.62 17.90
CA LEU A 382 -9.67 -14.76 18.51
C LEU A 382 -10.78 -14.59 17.46
N ARG A 383 -10.67 -13.60 16.59
CA ARG A 383 -11.61 -13.39 15.49
C ARG A 383 -11.63 -14.59 14.54
N SER A 384 -10.48 -15.14 14.18
CA SER A 384 -10.39 -16.32 13.31
C SER A 384 -11.01 -17.57 13.91
N LEU A 385 -10.83 -17.80 15.22
CA LEU A 385 -11.41 -18.96 15.91
C LEU A 385 -12.93 -18.87 16.09
N THR A 386 -13.47 -17.65 16.16
CA THR A 386 -14.92 -17.40 16.32
C THR A 386 -15.68 -17.26 15.02
N ARG A 387 -14.98 -17.10 13.89
CA ARG A 387 -15.59 -16.94 12.56
C ARG A 387 -15.81 -18.29 11.86
N LYS A 388 -16.93 -18.38 11.11
CA LYS A 388 -17.19 -19.48 10.17
C LYS A 388 -16.88 -19.10 8.72
N ALA A 389 -15.90 -18.23 8.51
CA ALA A 389 -15.54 -17.76 7.17
C ALA A 389 -14.98 -18.87 6.30
N ARG A 390 -15.45 -18.94 5.06
CA ARG A 390 -14.93 -19.85 4.03
C ARG A 390 -13.96 -19.08 3.15
N ARG A 391 -12.71 -19.54 3.08
CA ARG A 391 -11.67 -18.94 2.25
C ARG A 391 -11.74 -19.44 0.82
N THR A 392 -11.51 -18.53 -0.11
CA THR A 392 -11.48 -18.80 -1.54
C THR A 392 -10.16 -19.46 -1.96
N ASP A 393 -10.12 -19.99 -3.20
CA ASP A 393 -8.87 -20.51 -3.78
C ASP A 393 -7.86 -19.37 -4.01
N ARG A 394 -8.32 -18.15 -4.34
CA ARG A 394 -7.49 -16.95 -4.46
C ARG A 394 -6.79 -16.64 -3.14
N ALA A 395 -7.52 -16.63 -2.03
CA ALA A 395 -6.95 -16.38 -0.70
C ALA A 395 -5.90 -17.44 -0.31
N ALA A 396 -6.18 -18.73 -0.60
CA ALA A 396 -5.24 -19.81 -0.35
C ALA A 396 -3.96 -19.69 -1.20
N GLN A 397 -4.09 -19.27 -2.47
CA GLN A 397 -2.96 -19.02 -3.36
C GLN A 397 -2.14 -17.83 -2.88
N ALA A 398 -2.79 -16.71 -2.50
CA ALA A 398 -2.10 -15.53 -1.96
C ALA A 398 -1.28 -15.87 -0.71
N LEU A 399 -1.84 -16.67 0.21
CA LEU A 399 -1.10 -17.15 1.39
C LEU A 399 0.10 -18.05 1.01
N ALA A 400 -0.05 -18.92 0.01
CA ALA A 400 1.03 -19.76 -0.49
C ALA A 400 2.15 -18.92 -1.14
N ASP A 401 1.81 -17.85 -1.83
CA ASP A 401 2.76 -16.92 -2.43
C ASP A 401 3.47 -16.07 -1.35
N LEU A 402 2.74 -15.60 -0.33
CA LEU A 402 3.31 -14.90 0.84
C LEU A 402 4.22 -15.80 1.68
N ALA A 403 3.99 -17.12 1.70
CA ALA A 403 4.87 -18.08 2.36
C ALA A 403 6.26 -18.13 1.73
N ASP A 404 6.43 -17.72 0.46
CA ASP A 404 7.71 -17.67 -0.27
C ASP A 404 8.47 -19.01 -0.22
N SER A 405 7.74 -20.10 -0.43
CA SER A 405 8.34 -21.44 -0.46
C SER A 405 9.18 -21.62 -1.72
N GLY A 406 10.44 -22.05 -1.54
CA GLY A 406 11.46 -22.07 -2.57
C GLY A 406 11.71 -23.45 -3.20
N PRO A 407 12.96 -23.68 -3.65
CA PRO A 407 13.31 -24.86 -4.43
C PRO A 407 13.34 -26.17 -3.63
N LEU A 408 13.35 -26.13 -2.31
CA LEU A 408 13.34 -27.32 -1.45
C LEU A 408 11.91 -27.67 -1.02
N ALA A 409 11.19 -26.71 -0.44
CA ALA A 409 9.85 -26.97 0.12
C ALA A 409 8.81 -27.29 -0.95
N ARG A 410 8.79 -26.60 -2.09
CA ARG A 410 7.81 -26.84 -3.15
C ARG A 410 7.85 -28.23 -3.76
N PRO A 411 9.01 -28.81 -4.15
CA PRO A 411 9.06 -30.18 -4.63
C PRO A 411 8.69 -31.21 -3.56
N LEU A 412 9.16 -31.03 -2.33
CA LEU A 412 8.83 -31.91 -1.22
C LEU A 412 7.32 -31.91 -0.91
N ALA A 413 6.70 -30.75 -0.90
CA ALA A 413 5.25 -30.59 -0.69
C ALA A 413 4.41 -31.35 -1.74
N ARG A 414 4.91 -31.55 -2.97
CA ARG A 414 4.23 -32.32 -4.01
C ARG A 414 4.31 -33.84 -3.80
N VAL A 415 5.39 -34.30 -3.13
CA VAL A 415 5.62 -35.72 -2.85
C VAL A 415 4.95 -36.13 -1.54
N LEU A 416 4.85 -35.21 -0.60
CA LEU A 416 4.19 -35.46 0.68
C LEU A 416 2.68 -35.66 0.47
N PRO A 417 2.09 -36.68 1.09
CA PRO A 417 0.71 -37.06 0.82
C PRO A 417 -0.35 -36.03 1.22
N GLY A 418 0.01 -34.99 1.96
CA GLY A 418 -0.92 -33.95 2.41
C GLY A 418 -2.15 -34.50 3.19
N THR A 419 -2.09 -35.76 3.64
CA THR A 419 -3.19 -36.48 4.30
C THR A 419 -3.23 -36.27 5.81
N SER A 420 -2.27 -35.53 6.35
CA SER A 420 -2.21 -35.27 7.78
C SER A 420 -3.51 -34.60 8.26
N ARG A 421 -4.06 -35.11 9.39
CA ARG A 421 -5.20 -34.50 10.08
C ARG A 421 -4.82 -33.27 10.89
N ILE A 422 -3.51 -33.02 11.06
CA ILE A 422 -3.00 -31.87 11.81
C ILE A 422 -3.16 -30.62 10.93
N PRO A 423 -3.73 -29.51 11.46
CA PRO A 423 -3.82 -28.26 10.74
C PRO A 423 -2.44 -27.74 10.29
N ALA A 424 -2.37 -27.13 9.11
CA ALA A 424 -1.11 -26.74 8.46
C ALA A 424 -0.26 -25.78 9.32
N PHE A 425 -0.89 -24.86 10.03
CA PHE A 425 -0.18 -23.89 10.87
C PHE A 425 0.62 -24.54 12.01
N PHE A 426 0.20 -25.74 12.53
CA PHE A 426 0.98 -26.44 13.57
C PHE A 426 2.32 -26.96 13.03
N TRP A 427 2.38 -27.38 11.76
CA TRP A 427 3.62 -27.79 11.13
C TRP A 427 4.59 -26.61 10.98
N ALA A 428 4.07 -25.43 10.57
CA ALA A 428 4.86 -24.20 10.50
C ALA A 428 5.35 -23.76 11.89
N LEU A 429 4.48 -23.82 12.90
CA LEU A 429 4.84 -23.49 14.28
C LEU A 429 5.93 -24.45 14.82
N ALA A 430 5.73 -25.76 14.64
CA ALA A 430 6.69 -26.78 15.09
C ALA A 430 8.06 -26.61 14.41
N GLY A 431 8.07 -26.39 13.10
CA GLY A 431 9.30 -26.14 12.36
C GLY A 431 10.01 -24.89 12.84
N THR A 432 9.29 -23.80 13.04
CA THR A 432 9.82 -22.55 13.59
C THR A 432 10.40 -22.76 15.00
N ALA A 433 9.68 -23.46 15.87
CA ALA A 433 10.13 -23.74 17.23
C ALA A 433 11.39 -24.60 17.26
N VAL A 434 11.43 -25.71 16.49
CA VAL A 434 12.62 -26.57 16.39
C VAL A 434 13.84 -25.77 15.94
N LEU A 435 13.70 -24.97 14.89
CA LEU A 435 14.81 -24.19 14.34
C LEU A 435 15.31 -23.12 15.33
N LEU A 436 14.40 -22.34 15.92
CA LEU A 436 14.80 -21.24 16.81
C LEU A 436 15.34 -21.74 18.15
N LEU A 437 14.77 -22.82 18.71
CA LEU A 437 15.32 -23.43 19.90
C LEU A 437 16.71 -24.02 19.65
N ALA A 438 16.90 -24.70 18.50
CA ALA A 438 18.23 -25.19 18.12
C ALA A 438 19.23 -24.04 17.91
N ALA A 439 18.82 -22.98 17.20
CA ALA A 439 19.70 -21.82 17.01
C ALA A 439 20.11 -21.18 18.35
N TRP A 440 19.19 -21.10 19.31
CA TRP A 440 19.45 -20.48 20.62
C TRP A 440 20.31 -21.35 21.57
N PHE A 441 20.11 -22.68 21.59
CA PHE A 441 20.77 -23.56 22.56
C PHE A 441 22.01 -24.25 22.02
N GLU A 442 22.05 -24.58 20.72
CA GLU A 442 23.17 -25.31 20.10
C GLU A 442 24.19 -24.37 19.43
N GLY A 443 23.73 -23.15 19.07
CA GLY A 443 24.57 -22.20 18.33
C GLY A 443 24.98 -22.67 16.92
N PRO A 444 25.98 -22.03 16.30
CA PRO A 444 26.47 -22.39 14.96
C PRO A 444 27.14 -23.75 14.95
N GLY A 445 26.57 -24.72 14.25
CA GLY A 445 27.12 -26.09 14.18
C GLY A 445 26.26 -27.03 13.36
N TRP A 446 26.76 -28.25 13.11
CA TRP A 446 26.06 -29.28 12.35
C TRP A 446 24.75 -29.75 12.98
N PRO A 447 24.55 -29.77 14.31
CA PRO A 447 23.23 -30.04 14.92
C PRO A 447 22.19 -29.04 14.47
N LEU A 448 22.50 -27.74 14.40
CA LEU A 448 21.61 -26.72 13.90
C LEU A 448 21.24 -26.94 12.41
N VAL A 449 22.23 -27.36 11.58
CA VAL A 449 21.97 -27.68 10.17
C VAL A 449 20.97 -28.83 10.04
N LEU A 450 21.07 -29.86 10.91
CA LEU A 450 20.10 -30.95 10.94
C LEU A 450 18.70 -30.44 11.32
N CYS A 451 18.60 -29.57 12.33
CA CYS A 451 17.35 -28.95 12.71
C CYS A 451 16.78 -28.04 11.60
N ALA A 452 17.63 -27.35 10.84
CA ALA A 452 17.23 -26.60 9.66
C ALA A 452 16.71 -27.53 8.54
N ALA A 453 17.31 -28.70 8.35
CA ALA A 453 16.77 -29.70 7.42
C ALA A 453 15.40 -30.23 7.89
N VAL A 454 15.20 -30.46 9.20
CA VAL A 454 13.89 -30.79 9.77
C VAL A 454 12.90 -29.65 9.53
N TYR A 455 13.31 -28.40 9.71
CA TYR A 455 12.49 -27.23 9.38
C TYR A 455 12.04 -27.21 7.91
N VAL A 456 12.91 -27.56 6.95
CA VAL A 456 12.56 -27.70 5.53
C VAL A 456 11.44 -28.75 5.36
N LEU A 457 11.52 -29.90 6.02
CA LEU A 457 10.49 -30.95 5.94
C LEU A 457 9.16 -30.47 6.53
N LEU A 458 9.18 -29.88 7.73
CA LEU A 458 7.98 -29.40 8.41
C LEU A 458 7.32 -28.22 7.67
N SER A 459 8.11 -27.31 7.10
CA SER A 459 7.60 -26.24 6.28
C SER A 459 7.00 -26.75 4.97
N SER A 460 7.56 -27.81 4.38
CA SER A 460 7.00 -28.47 3.20
C SER A 460 5.63 -29.09 3.49
N GLU A 461 5.45 -29.75 4.63
CA GLU A 461 4.15 -30.31 5.05
C GLU A 461 3.12 -29.21 5.31
N ALA A 462 3.54 -28.07 5.86
CA ALA A 462 2.67 -26.92 6.09
C ALA A 462 2.05 -26.36 4.81
N VAL A 463 2.76 -26.42 3.68
CA VAL A 463 2.29 -25.91 2.38
C VAL A 463 1.86 -27.00 1.40
N ALA A 464 1.81 -28.25 1.82
CA ALA A 464 1.41 -29.38 0.96
C ALA A 464 -0.09 -29.36 0.59
N ARG A 465 -0.88 -28.55 1.26
CA ARG A 465 -2.33 -28.40 1.07
C ARG A 465 -2.70 -26.93 0.83
N PRO A 466 -3.84 -26.66 0.15
CA PRO A 466 -4.36 -25.30 0.04
C PRO A 466 -4.60 -24.67 1.43
N LEU A 467 -4.10 -23.46 1.65
CA LEU A 467 -4.10 -22.77 2.94
C LEU A 467 -5.47 -22.13 3.25
N LYS A 468 -6.47 -22.98 3.49
CA LYS A 468 -7.86 -22.60 3.79
C LYS A 468 -8.25 -22.75 5.27
N GLY A 469 -7.38 -23.27 6.10
CA GLY A 469 -7.61 -23.49 7.53
C GLY A 469 -7.71 -22.17 8.32
N THR A 470 -8.40 -22.21 9.45
CA THR A 470 -8.75 -21.02 10.28
C THR A 470 -7.55 -20.16 10.65
N LEU A 471 -6.39 -20.77 10.91
CA LEU A 471 -5.16 -20.11 11.34
C LEU A 471 -4.02 -20.19 10.30
N ASP A 472 -4.29 -20.65 9.07
CA ASP A 472 -3.25 -20.81 8.06
C ASP A 472 -2.61 -19.48 7.61
N TRP A 473 -3.27 -18.35 7.89
CA TRP A 473 -2.68 -17.03 7.70
C TRP A 473 -1.48 -16.74 8.62
N LEU A 474 -1.26 -17.56 9.66
CA LEU A 474 -0.06 -17.49 10.50
C LEU A 474 1.16 -18.18 9.88
N ILE A 475 1.01 -18.96 8.81
CA ILE A 475 2.13 -19.70 8.19
C ILE A 475 3.20 -18.75 7.65
N PRO A 476 2.88 -17.74 6.80
CA PRO A 476 3.89 -16.79 6.34
C PRO A 476 4.61 -16.04 7.47
N PRO A 477 3.93 -15.52 8.52
CA PRO A 477 4.60 -14.94 9.68
C PRO A 477 5.57 -15.88 10.39
N PHE A 478 5.19 -17.15 10.60
CA PHE A 478 6.09 -18.13 11.24
C PHE A 478 7.35 -18.36 10.42
N PHE A 479 7.23 -18.48 9.10
CA PHE A 479 8.38 -18.65 8.24
C PHE A 479 9.32 -17.44 8.24
N ARG A 480 8.77 -16.22 8.25
CA ARG A 480 9.58 -14.99 8.36
C ARG A 480 10.26 -14.89 9.73
N ALA A 481 9.55 -15.20 10.81
CA ALA A 481 10.13 -15.22 12.14
C ALA A 481 11.26 -16.26 12.24
N ALA A 482 11.04 -17.47 11.72
CA ALA A 482 12.05 -18.53 11.68
C ALA A 482 13.32 -18.07 10.96
N GLU A 483 13.19 -17.56 9.73
CA GLU A 483 14.31 -17.10 8.90
C GLU A 483 15.05 -15.93 9.55
N TYR A 484 14.34 -14.86 9.90
CA TYR A 484 14.96 -13.61 10.35
C TYR A 484 15.60 -13.75 11.75
N CYS A 485 14.92 -14.44 12.67
CA CYS A 485 15.48 -14.66 14.01
C CYS A 485 16.69 -15.61 13.97
N THR A 486 16.70 -16.62 13.08
CA THR A 486 17.90 -17.46 12.89
C THR A 486 19.09 -16.65 12.41
N VAL A 487 18.88 -15.75 11.42
CA VAL A 487 19.94 -14.85 10.93
C VAL A 487 20.44 -13.92 12.05
N LEU A 488 19.54 -13.36 12.86
CA LEU A 488 19.89 -12.51 14.01
C LEU A 488 20.72 -13.28 15.04
N ILE A 489 20.27 -14.47 15.45
CA ILE A 489 20.94 -15.28 16.49
C ILE A 489 22.36 -15.63 16.02
N LEU A 490 22.51 -16.19 14.81
CA LEU A 490 23.80 -16.61 14.29
C LEU A 490 24.76 -15.43 14.08
N ALA A 491 24.26 -14.27 13.68
CA ALA A 491 25.09 -13.08 13.54
C ALA A 491 25.51 -12.49 14.90
N ALA A 492 24.66 -12.61 15.92
CA ALA A 492 24.99 -12.18 17.28
C ALA A 492 26.04 -13.10 17.92
N GLU A 493 25.93 -14.42 17.74
CA GLU A 493 26.86 -15.40 18.28
C GLU A 493 28.22 -15.42 17.55
N ALA A 494 28.29 -14.86 16.35
CA ALA A 494 29.58 -14.74 15.64
C ALA A 494 30.58 -13.84 16.37
N GLU A 495 30.13 -12.93 17.22
CA GLU A 495 30.96 -11.99 18.02
C GLU A 495 32.03 -11.25 17.20
N VAL A 496 31.77 -11.03 15.89
CA VAL A 496 32.69 -10.36 14.97
C VAL A 496 32.07 -9.07 14.50
N ASN A 497 32.87 -8.00 14.54
CA ASN A 497 32.45 -6.69 13.97
C ASN A 497 31.99 -6.86 12.51
N GLY A 498 30.81 -6.35 12.21
CA GLY A 498 30.22 -6.42 10.87
C GLY A 498 29.22 -7.57 10.66
N ALA A 499 29.19 -8.61 11.53
CA ALA A 499 28.23 -9.71 11.38
C ALA A 499 26.75 -9.23 11.50
N LEU A 500 26.42 -8.48 12.54
CA LEU A 500 25.09 -7.91 12.72
C LEU A 500 24.70 -6.89 11.63
N PRO A 501 25.57 -5.95 11.20
CA PRO A 501 25.31 -5.12 10.01
C PRO A 501 25.05 -5.93 8.73
N ALA A 502 25.83 -7.01 8.49
CA ALA A 502 25.61 -7.88 7.34
C ALA A 502 24.26 -8.61 7.41
N ALA A 503 23.91 -9.13 8.58
CA ALA A 503 22.60 -9.73 8.87
C ALA A 503 21.47 -8.71 8.67
N PHE A 504 21.65 -7.47 9.12
CA PHE A 504 20.71 -6.38 8.90
C PHE A 504 20.46 -6.15 7.39
N GLY A 505 21.53 -6.10 6.60
CA GLY A 505 21.43 -5.97 5.15
C GLY A 505 20.71 -7.15 4.48
N LEU A 506 20.98 -8.38 4.91
CA LEU A 506 20.31 -9.58 4.38
C LEU A 506 18.81 -9.57 4.71
N VAL A 507 18.46 -9.33 5.98
CA VAL A 507 17.04 -9.28 6.39
C VAL A 507 16.32 -8.13 5.69
N ALA A 508 16.95 -6.96 5.51
CA ALA A 508 16.38 -5.85 4.76
C ALA A 508 16.08 -6.22 3.31
N ALA A 509 16.99 -6.93 2.63
CA ALA A 509 16.80 -7.36 1.25
C ALA A 509 15.65 -8.38 1.11
N VAL A 510 15.57 -9.35 2.03
CA VAL A 510 14.49 -10.35 2.03
C VAL A 510 13.15 -9.73 2.44
N ALA A 511 13.13 -8.80 3.40
CA ALA A 511 11.95 -8.05 3.78
C ALA A 511 11.41 -7.23 2.60
N TYR A 512 12.29 -6.58 1.83
CA TYR A 512 11.91 -5.88 0.61
C TYR A 512 11.24 -6.82 -0.40
N HIS A 513 11.81 -8.02 -0.64
CA HIS A 513 11.21 -9.02 -1.51
C HIS A 513 9.79 -9.39 -1.05
N HIS A 514 9.58 -9.54 0.26
CA HIS A 514 8.26 -9.83 0.80
C HIS A 514 7.27 -8.67 0.56
N TYR A 515 7.67 -7.42 0.82
CA TYR A 515 6.82 -6.26 0.55
C TYR A 515 6.46 -6.12 -0.93
N ASP A 516 7.43 -6.32 -1.83
CA ASP A 516 7.17 -6.32 -3.28
C ASP A 516 6.13 -7.40 -3.67
N THR A 517 6.23 -8.60 -3.08
CA THR A 517 5.24 -9.66 -3.26
C THR A 517 3.84 -9.24 -2.81
N VAL A 518 3.74 -8.62 -1.63
CA VAL A 518 2.46 -8.12 -1.09
C VAL A 518 1.84 -7.07 -2.03
N TYR A 519 2.63 -6.09 -2.47
CA TYR A 519 2.10 -5.02 -3.33
C TYR A 519 1.68 -5.51 -4.70
N ARG A 520 2.38 -6.50 -5.27
CA ARG A 520 1.95 -7.16 -6.51
C ARG A 520 0.63 -7.90 -6.34
N ILE A 521 0.46 -8.67 -5.27
CA ILE A 521 -0.79 -9.40 -4.98
C ILE A 521 -1.95 -8.41 -4.81
N ARG A 522 -1.77 -7.36 -4.00
CA ARG A 522 -2.79 -6.31 -3.79
C ARG A 522 -3.13 -5.53 -5.05
N GLY A 523 -2.14 -5.27 -5.88
CA GLY A 523 -2.32 -4.62 -7.18
C GLY A 523 -2.90 -5.54 -8.27
N ASN A 524 -3.36 -6.76 -7.93
CA ASN A 524 -3.85 -7.77 -8.87
C ASN A 524 -2.85 -8.14 -9.98
N ALA A 525 -1.58 -7.90 -9.75
CA ALA A 525 -0.50 -8.23 -10.70
C ALA A 525 0.06 -9.65 -10.50
N GLY A 526 -0.44 -10.36 -9.49
CA GLY A 526 0.03 -11.70 -9.11
C GLY A 526 1.32 -11.69 -8.30
N ALA A 527 1.86 -12.86 -8.02
CA ALA A 527 3.12 -13.01 -7.29
C ALA A 527 4.33 -12.78 -8.21
N PRO A 528 5.53 -12.53 -7.63
CA PRO A 528 6.79 -12.51 -8.37
C PRO A 528 7.00 -13.80 -9.17
N PRO A 529 7.77 -13.77 -10.28
CA PRO A 529 7.95 -14.94 -11.14
C PRO A 529 8.66 -16.07 -10.38
N ALA A 530 8.24 -17.32 -10.64
CA ALA A 530 8.74 -18.50 -9.94
C ALA A 530 10.27 -18.69 -10.03
N TRP A 531 10.91 -18.16 -11.09
CA TRP A 531 12.36 -18.21 -11.20
C TRP A 531 13.05 -17.35 -10.13
N LEU A 532 12.48 -16.18 -9.79
CA LEU A 532 13.01 -15.30 -8.75
C LEU A 532 12.99 -15.98 -7.39
N VAL A 533 11.84 -16.57 -7.00
CA VAL A 533 11.70 -17.31 -5.73
C VAL A 533 12.69 -18.49 -5.68
N ARG A 534 12.90 -19.19 -6.82
CA ARG A 534 13.91 -20.27 -6.90
C ARG A 534 15.33 -19.74 -6.79
N ALA A 535 15.65 -18.64 -7.45
CA ALA A 535 16.99 -18.04 -7.43
C ALA A 535 17.33 -17.44 -6.07
N THR A 536 16.36 -16.84 -5.37
CA THR A 536 16.54 -16.33 -4.00
C THR A 536 16.52 -17.44 -2.94
N GLY A 537 16.16 -18.69 -3.30
CA GLY A 537 16.18 -19.86 -2.44
C GLY A 537 14.92 -20.10 -1.61
N GLY A 538 13.96 -19.18 -1.60
CA GLY A 538 12.83 -19.22 -0.65
C GLY A 538 13.27 -19.08 0.81
N HIS A 539 12.32 -19.01 1.73
CA HIS A 539 12.64 -18.88 3.16
C HIS A 539 13.46 -20.07 3.69
N GLU A 540 13.10 -21.29 3.28
CA GLU A 540 13.75 -22.53 3.77
C GLU A 540 15.15 -22.72 3.19
N GLY A 541 15.34 -22.39 1.91
CA GLY A 541 16.65 -22.53 1.27
C GLY A 541 17.66 -21.51 1.80
N ARG A 542 17.23 -20.26 2.00
CA ARG A 542 18.09 -19.23 2.63
C ARG A 542 18.43 -19.59 4.07
N THR A 543 17.46 -20.06 4.84
CA THR A 543 17.67 -20.50 6.23
C THR A 543 18.69 -21.65 6.29
N LEU A 544 18.49 -22.68 5.48
CA LEU A 544 19.43 -23.82 5.42
C LEU A 544 20.83 -23.36 4.96
N LEU A 545 20.90 -22.50 3.95
CA LEU A 545 22.18 -21.96 3.48
C LEU A 545 22.92 -21.20 4.59
N VAL A 546 22.24 -20.30 5.30
CA VAL A 546 22.85 -19.49 6.37
C VAL A 546 23.33 -20.39 7.53
N THR A 547 22.55 -21.42 7.91
CA THR A 547 22.98 -22.37 8.95
C THR A 547 24.17 -23.21 8.52
N VAL A 548 24.22 -23.65 7.25
CA VAL A 548 25.41 -24.36 6.71
C VAL A 548 26.64 -23.45 6.67
N LEU A 549 26.48 -22.20 6.23
CA LEU A 549 27.60 -21.24 6.22
C LEU A 549 28.11 -20.97 7.63
N ALA A 550 27.22 -20.84 8.62
CA ALA A 550 27.62 -20.65 10.02
C ALA A 550 28.32 -21.87 10.62
N ALA A 551 27.95 -23.08 10.20
CA ALA A 551 28.59 -24.32 10.68
C ALA A 551 29.93 -24.62 10.00
N ALA A 552 30.09 -24.22 8.74
CA ALA A 552 31.26 -24.59 7.93
C ALA A 552 32.37 -23.53 7.89
N LEU A 553 32.05 -22.28 8.17
CA LEU A 553 32.95 -21.14 8.02
C LEU A 553 33.39 -20.59 9.37
N THR A 554 34.55 -19.94 9.41
CA THR A 554 34.92 -19.10 10.56
C THR A 554 34.00 -17.89 10.66
N ALA A 555 33.86 -17.28 11.84
CA ALA A 555 32.99 -16.13 12.07
C ALA A 555 33.27 -14.96 11.10
N SER A 556 34.55 -14.69 10.78
CA SER A 556 34.91 -13.66 9.80
C SER A 556 34.49 -14.03 8.37
N GLN A 557 34.68 -15.29 7.97
CA GLN A 557 34.24 -15.78 6.65
C GLN A 557 32.71 -15.80 6.56
N PHE A 558 32.03 -16.17 7.62
CA PHE A 558 30.58 -16.12 7.72
C PHE A 558 30.05 -14.69 7.52
N THR A 559 30.69 -13.70 8.15
CA THR A 559 30.33 -12.27 7.96
C THR A 559 30.44 -11.84 6.49
N VAL A 560 31.55 -12.26 5.81
CA VAL A 560 31.72 -11.98 4.37
C VAL A 560 30.66 -12.69 3.54
N ALA A 561 30.34 -13.94 3.86
CA ALA A 561 29.33 -14.73 3.17
C ALA A 561 27.93 -14.12 3.35
N LEU A 562 27.57 -13.67 4.57
CA LEU A 562 26.31 -12.93 4.80
C LEU A 562 26.23 -11.65 3.99
N THR A 563 27.34 -10.89 3.93
CA THR A 563 27.40 -9.65 3.15
C THR A 563 27.21 -9.94 1.65
N ALA A 564 27.90 -10.95 1.13
CA ALA A 564 27.76 -11.36 -0.27
C ALA A 564 26.33 -11.82 -0.59
N LEU A 565 25.72 -12.60 0.30
CA LEU A 565 24.35 -13.06 0.15
C LEU A 565 23.36 -11.88 0.20
N ALA A 566 23.55 -10.93 1.13
CA ALA A 566 22.73 -9.73 1.23
C ALA A 566 22.77 -8.91 -0.07
N VAL A 567 23.97 -8.67 -0.60
CA VAL A 567 24.14 -7.92 -1.86
C VAL A 567 23.54 -8.68 -3.03
N ALA A 568 23.77 -9.99 -3.14
CA ALA A 568 23.23 -10.81 -4.23
C ALA A 568 21.69 -10.81 -4.24
N VAL A 569 21.05 -11.02 -3.08
CA VAL A 569 19.59 -11.01 -2.95
C VAL A 569 19.05 -9.61 -3.23
N ALA A 570 19.65 -8.57 -2.67
CA ALA A 570 19.24 -7.19 -2.88
C ALA A 570 19.27 -6.80 -4.37
N LEU A 571 20.39 -7.08 -5.06
CA LEU A 571 20.53 -6.76 -6.48
C LEU A 571 19.53 -7.53 -7.33
N LEU A 572 19.37 -8.83 -7.09
CA LEU A 572 18.46 -9.68 -7.84
C LEU A 572 17.01 -9.19 -7.71
N VAL A 573 16.57 -8.95 -6.49
CA VAL A 573 15.19 -8.54 -6.20
C VAL A 573 14.94 -7.11 -6.68
N LEU A 574 15.86 -6.16 -6.43
CA LEU A 574 15.69 -4.77 -6.86
C LEU A 574 15.65 -4.63 -8.38
N VAL A 575 16.55 -5.30 -9.10
CA VAL A 575 16.57 -5.22 -10.57
C VAL A 575 15.27 -5.78 -11.16
N GLU A 576 14.80 -6.91 -10.68
CA GLU A 576 13.53 -7.49 -11.16
C GLU A 576 12.34 -6.61 -10.80
N SER A 577 12.25 -6.16 -9.56
CA SER A 577 11.16 -5.30 -9.06
C SER A 577 11.09 -3.98 -9.83
N ILE A 578 12.21 -3.28 -9.99
CA ILE A 578 12.26 -2.02 -10.76
C ILE A 578 11.79 -2.26 -12.21
N ARG A 579 12.31 -3.33 -12.87
CA ARG A 579 11.88 -3.65 -14.24
C ARG A 579 10.38 -3.90 -14.33
N PHE A 580 9.82 -4.64 -13.38
CA PHE A 580 8.40 -4.93 -13.32
C PHE A 580 7.57 -3.64 -13.17
N TRP A 581 7.84 -2.82 -12.14
CA TRP A 581 7.04 -1.66 -11.81
C TRP A 581 7.17 -0.51 -12.83
N VAL A 582 8.33 -0.35 -13.45
CA VAL A 582 8.52 0.62 -14.53
C VAL A 582 7.76 0.21 -15.80
N SER A 583 7.61 -1.10 -16.05
CA SER A 583 6.84 -1.61 -17.19
C SER A 583 5.32 -1.66 -16.94
N ALA A 584 4.88 -1.62 -15.69
CA ALA A 584 3.48 -1.66 -15.30
C ALA A 584 2.79 -0.30 -15.58
N GLY A 585 2.23 -0.14 -16.77
CA GLY A 585 1.72 1.15 -17.28
C GLY A 585 0.33 1.58 -16.80
N ALA A 586 -0.40 0.80 -15.97
CA ALA A 586 -1.77 1.12 -15.56
C ALA A 586 -1.82 1.69 -14.12
N PRO A 587 -2.65 2.72 -13.84
CA PRO A 587 -2.87 3.18 -12.47
C PRO A 587 -3.58 2.10 -11.66
N ALA A 588 -3.00 1.74 -10.52
CA ALA A 588 -3.66 0.83 -9.59
C ALA A 588 -4.79 1.54 -8.85
N VAL A 589 -5.94 0.89 -8.77
CA VAL A 589 -6.98 1.24 -7.81
C VAL A 589 -6.52 0.67 -6.47
N HIS A 590 -5.85 1.46 -5.66
CA HIS A 590 -5.60 1.10 -4.27
C HIS A 590 -6.83 1.50 -3.45
N ASP A 591 -7.40 0.51 -2.80
CA ASP A 591 -8.43 0.74 -1.79
C ASP A 591 -7.78 1.45 -0.59
N GLU A 592 -7.82 2.79 -0.60
CA GLU A 592 -7.29 3.63 0.48
C GLU A 592 -8.16 3.56 1.75
N GLY A 593 -9.16 2.69 1.78
CA GLY A 593 -10.20 2.59 2.79
C GLY A 593 -10.12 1.39 3.72
N GLU A 594 -9.10 0.52 3.66
CA GLU A 594 -9.02 -0.57 4.63
C GLU A 594 -8.74 -0.03 6.04
N PRO A 595 -9.58 -0.41 7.03
CA PRO A 595 -9.30 -0.11 8.43
C PRO A 595 -8.06 -0.87 8.88
N ALA A 596 -7.13 -0.17 9.51
CA ALA A 596 -5.98 -0.74 10.20
C ALA A 596 -6.40 -1.72 11.32
#